data_07efceefcedfe6f4774c190bcc8146d3
#
_entry.id   07efceefcedfe6f4774c190bcc8146d3
#
_cell.length_a   1.000
_cell.length_b   1.000
_cell.length_c   1.000
_cell.angle_alpha   90.00
_cell.angle_beta   90.00
_cell.angle_gamma   90.00
#
_symmetry.space_group_name_H-M   'P 1'
#
loop_
_entity.id
_entity.type
_entity.pdbx_description
1 polymer ?
#
loop_
_entity_poly.entity_id
_entity_poly.type
_entity_poly.pdbx_seq_one_letter_code
_entity_poly.pdbx_strand_id
1 'polypeptide(L)'
;MSAAAATTSSPDLSGRDLTLDLARIACVVLVIVIHLLQVGIGRAPDGSLVTSRPAEAQPWFDAATWAGQVMPLFFVVGGFASAAGWESWRGRGGDATGFVRTRTLRLAQPAWPLFVFFAVVLGAAVLVGAPSDVVSAAAVGAGSPLWFLAAYLLCQALVPPLFTLHTRAPRATVIALFAGVVLVDVVRFSTGIAEVGLLNLLLVWPLAQQLGFWYRDGWFARRSPLTLVVIAVACYAMLWPLTAWGPYSTSMLDNLNPPTLPLVLLGLAQACILCLLRPALERLMRVRWVRGFSFVLGTRLMTVYLWHLPVILVISGITLLVPGAAPEPASPAWWWTRPLMFVVVLGGVLALSLLVARWEALGVLGPAPSRAVVAVAWLCAFVPPFVVMQWFLSPASALLGAVLLGIAVLLLRHRLFARQRVAQSVGSQA
;
A
#
# COMPACT_ATOMS: atom_id res chain seq x y z
N MET A 1 46.25 -17.65 -16.29
CA MET A 1 45.08 -17.64 -15.42
C MET A 1 44.18 -16.51 -15.91
N SER A 2 43.17 -16.85 -16.72
CA SER A 2 42.24 -15.87 -17.30
C SER A 2 41.06 -15.70 -16.37
N ALA A 3 40.86 -14.48 -15.83
CA ALA A 3 39.71 -14.14 -15.03
C ALA A 3 38.50 -13.96 -15.97
N ALA A 4 37.58 -14.92 -15.93
CA ALA A 4 36.29 -14.79 -16.61
C ALA A 4 35.50 -13.66 -15.98
N ALA A 5 35.32 -12.55 -16.71
CA ALA A 5 34.44 -11.47 -16.36
C ALA A 5 32.99 -12.01 -16.36
N ALA A 6 32.39 -12.04 -15.17
CA ALA A 6 30.97 -12.34 -15.01
C ALA A 6 30.17 -11.23 -15.73
N THR A 7 29.69 -11.52 -16.92
CA THR A 7 28.70 -10.68 -17.60
C THR A 7 27.42 -10.65 -16.78
N THR A 8 27.19 -9.57 -16.05
CA THR A 8 25.88 -9.28 -15.44
C THR A 8 24.88 -9.09 -16.57
N SER A 9 24.13 -10.14 -16.91
CA SER A 9 23.01 -10.04 -17.84
C SER A 9 22.01 -9.03 -17.30
N SER A 10 21.73 -7.99 -18.08
CA SER A 10 20.67 -7.04 -17.77
C SER A 10 19.35 -7.80 -17.56
N PRO A 11 18.56 -7.48 -16.53
CA PRO A 11 17.27 -8.14 -16.33
C PRO A 11 16.42 -8.04 -17.59
N ASP A 12 15.88 -9.15 -18.05
CA ASP A 12 14.94 -9.16 -19.17
C ASP A 12 13.68 -8.38 -18.79
N LEU A 13 13.50 -7.20 -19.39
CA LEU A 13 12.38 -6.30 -19.19
C LEU A 13 11.32 -6.44 -20.29
N SER A 14 11.49 -7.38 -21.25
CA SER A 14 10.66 -7.49 -22.46
C SER A 14 9.18 -7.80 -22.20
N GLY A 15 8.80 -8.20 -20.98
CA GLY A 15 7.42 -8.50 -20.59
C GLY A 15 6.82 -7.51 -19.56
N ARG A 16 7.52 -6.43 -19.17
CA ARG A 16 7.05 -5.50 -18.12
C ARG A 16 6.50 -4.22 -18.74
N ASP A 17 5.30 -3.81 -18.32
CA ASP A 17 4.76 -2.50 -18.65
C ASP A 17 5.40 -1.44 -17.74
N LEU A 18 6.46 -0.79 -18.27
CA LEU A 18 7.23 0.22 -17.55
C LEU A 18 6.42 1.45 -17.17
N THR A 19 5.30 1.73 -17.86
CA THR A 19 4.43 2.87 -17.54
C THR A 19 3.65 2.62 -16.27
N LEU A 20 3.21 1.39 -16.04
CA LEU A 20 2.53 0.98 -14.82
C LEU A 20 3.50 0.90 -13.63
N ASP A 21 4.73 0.46 -13.86
CA ASP A 21 5.77 0.53 -12.82
C ASP A 21 6.04 1.99 -12.41
N LEU A 22 6.14 2.90 -13.38
CA LEU A 22 6.28 4.34 -13.11
C LEU A 22 5.08 4.91 -12.35
N ALA A 23 3.85 4.54 -12.74
CA ALA A 23 2.64 4.98 -12.04
C ALA A 23 2.60 4.51 -10.56
N ARG A 24 3.00 3.26 -10.29
CA ARG A 24 3.12 2.74 -8.90
C ARG A 24 4.15 3.52 -8.08
N ILE A 25 5.29 3.82 -8.69
CA ILE A 25 6.35 4.59 -8.05
C ILE A 25 5.87 6.01 -7.76
N ALA A 26 5.22 6.65 -8.73
CA ALA A 26 4.63 7.98 -8.55
C ALA A 26 3.61 8.00 -7.40
N CYS A 27 2.75 6.98 -7.29
CA CYS A 27 1.83 6.86 -6.15
C CYS A 27 2.58 6.82 -4.81
N VAL A 28 3.65 6.01 -4.67
CA VAL A 28 4.39 5.91 -3.40
C VAL A 28 5.16 7.20 -3.10
N VAL A 29 5.75 7.83 -4.11
CA VAL A 29 6.43 9.13 -3.95
C VAL A 29 5.43 10.20 -3.47
N LEU A 30 4.24 10.25 -4.07
CA LEU A 30 3.20 11.20 -3.65
C LEU A 30 2.68 10.89 -2.23
N VAL A 31 2.57 9.62 -1.85
CA VAL A 31 2.25 9.22 -0.46
C VAL A 31 3.29 9.77 0.52
N ILE A 32 4.59 9.68 0.20
CA ILE A 32 5.65 10.27 1.04
C ILE A 32 5.49 11.78 1.16
N VAL A 33 5.21 12.47 0.05
CA VAL A 33 4.99 13.93 0.04
C VAL A 33 3.79 14.29 0.91
N ILE A 34 2.65 13.61 0.75
CA ILE A 34 1.43 13.87 1.52
C ILE A 34 1.70 13.69 3.02
N HIS A 35 2.30 12.57 3.43
CA HIS A 35 2.60 12.33 4.84
C HIS A 35 3.64 13.33 5.40
N LEU A 36 4.62 13.76 4.58
CA LEU A 36 5.56 14.81 4.98
C LEU A 36 4.87 16.16 5.22
N LEU A 37 3.82 16.46 4.46
CA LEU A 37 3.01 17.67 4.62
C LEU A 37 1.99 17.57 5.76
N GLN A 38 1.62 16.35 6.15
CA GLN A 38 0.72 16.10 7.29
C GLN A 38 1.45 16.04 8.64
N VAL A 39 2.75 15.71 8.65
CA VAL A 39 3.54 15.63 9.90
C VAL A 39 4.14 17.00 10.21
N GLY A 40 3.47 17.75 11.10
CA GLY A 40 3.95 19.01 11.64
C GLY A 40 4.55 18.80 13.04
N ILE A 41 5.88 18.77 13.12
CA ILE A 41 6.63 18.75 14.37
C ILE A 41 7.61 19.92 14.32
N GLY A 42 7.60 20.78 15.34
CA GLY A 42 8.44 21.96 15.40
C GLY A 42 8.39 22.62 16.75
N ARG A 43 8.98 23.82 16.86
CA ARG A 43 8.94 24.66 18.04
C ARG A 43 8.19 25.96 17.76
N ALA A 44 7.37 26.36 18.71
CA ALA A 44 6.78 27.70 18.73
C ALA A 44 7.87 28.76 19.06
N PRO A 45 7.56 30.07 18.88
CA PRO A 45 8.50 31.15 19.21
C PRO A 45 8.96 31.17 20.69
N ASP A 46 8.12 30.67 21.60
CA ASP A 46 8.43 30.51 23.04
C ASP A 46 9.30 29.28 23.34
N GLY A 47 9.66 28.46 22.31
CA GLY A 47 10.46 27.25 22.44
C GLY A 47 9.65 26.00 22.77
N SER A 48 8.34 26.08 23.00
CA SER A 48 7.48 24.92 23.26
C SER A 48 7.39 23.99 22.05
N LEU A 49 7.20 22.69 22.30
CA LEU A 49 7.00 21.69 21.24
C LEU A 49 5.60 21.82 20.66
N VAL A 50 5.50 21.95 19.35
CA VAL A 50 4.24 21.97 18.62
C VAL A 50 4.12 20.76 17.72
N THR A 51 3.01 20.05 17.85
CA THR A 51 2.61 18.97 16.90
C THR A 51 1.28 19.32 16.28
N SER A 52 1.18 19.18 14.96
CA SER A 52 -0.03 19.50 14.21
C SER A 52 -0.10 18.75 12.90
N ARG A 53 -1.19 18.97 12.15
CA ARG A 53 -1.37 18.49 10.76
C ARG A 53 -1.48 19.69 9.82
N PRO A 54 -0.34 20.32 9.45
CA PRO A 54 -0.34 21.62 8.77
C PRO A 54 -1.08 21.62 7.44
N ALA A 55 -0.99 20.54 6.64
CA ALA A 55 -1.69 20.47 5.36
C ALA A 55 -3.22 20.36 5.55
N GLU A 56 -3.68 19.56 6.51
CA GLU A 56 -5.10 19.35 6.77
C GLU A 56 -5.81 20.61 7.26
N ALA A 57 -5.07 21.53 7.89
CA ALA A 57 -5.58 22.82 8.34
C ALA A 57 -5.73 23.87 7.21
N GLN A 58 -5.30 23.56 5.97
CA GLN A 58 -5.36 24.51 4.87
C GLN A 58 -6.70 24.45 4.14
N PRO A 59 -7.28 25.60 3.72
CA PRO A 59 -8.56 25.64 2.99
C PRO A 59 -8.58 24.89 1.66
N TRP A 60 -7.42 24.70 1.04
CA TRP A 60 -7.26 24.00 -0.24
C TRP A 60 -7.12 22.47 -0.08
N PHE A 61 -6.93 21.97 1.14
CA PHE A 61 -6.52 20.59 1.37
C PHE A 61 -7.56 19.58 0.89
N ASP A 62 -8.82 19.74 1.25
CA ASP A 62 -9.90 18.84 0.84
C ASP A 62 -9.97 18.73 -0.68
N ALA A 63 -9.93 19.85 -1.39
CA ALA A 63 -9.91 19.86 -2.86
C ALA A 63 -8.65 19.18 -3.41
N ALA A 64 -7.49 19.39 -2.80
CA ALA A 64 -6.25 18.74 -3.20
C ALA A 64 -6.29 17.21 -3.01
N THR A 65 -7.06 16.70 -2.03
CA THR A 65 -7.23 15.25 -1.84
C THR A 65 -7.92 14.57 -3.03
N TRP A 66 -8.72 15.28 -3.82
CA TRP A 66 -9.36 14.72 -5.02
C TRP A 66 -8.36 14.34 -6.12
N ALA A 67 -7.24 15.04 -6.19
CA ALA A 67 -6.13 14.69 -7.08
C ALA A 67 -5.05 13.85 -6.37
N GLY A 68 -4.78 14.16 -5.09
CA GLY A 68 -3.72 13.57 -4.29
C GLY A 68 -4.04 12.19 -3.73
N GLN A 69 -5.31 11.79 -3.63
CA GLN A 69 -5.67 10.46 -3.15
C GLN A 69 -5.37 9.39 -4.23
N VAL A 70 -4.15 8.89 -4.21
CA VAL A 70 -3.62 7.96 -5.21
C VAL A 70 -3.85 6.49 -4.88
N MET A 71 -4.42 6.18 -3.73
CA MET A 71 -4.60 4.78 -3.33
C MET A 71 -5.53 4.00 -4.27
N PRO A 72 -6.65 4.56 -4.78
CA PRO A 72 -7.45 3.87 -5.78
C PRO A 72 -6.63 3.50 -7.04
N LEU A 73 -5.81 4.43 -7.55
CA LEU A 73 -4.91 4.17 -8.67
C LEU A 73 -3.90 3.05 -8.35
N PHE A 74 -3.35 3.06 -7.13
CA PHE A 74 -2.42 2.01 -6.70
C PHE A 74 -3.07 0.63 -6.74
N PHE A 75 -4.34 0.49 -6.32
CA PHE A 75 -5.09 -0.78 -6.42
C PHE A 75 -5.43 -1.14 -7.86
N VAL A 76 -5.73 -0.18 -8.73
CA VAL A 76 -5.93 -0.42 -10.18
C VAL A 76 -4.64 -0.99 -10.80
N VAL A 77 -3.51 -0.33 -10.61
CA VAL A 77 -2.21 -0.79 -11.14
C VAL A 77 -1.78 -2.10 -10.49
N GLY A 78 -2.05 -2.26 -9.18
CA GLY A 78 -1.87 -3.51 -8.44
C GLY A 78 -2.72 -4.64 -9.01
N GLY A 79 -3.94 -4.35 -9.44
CA GLY A 79 -4.86 -5.28 -10.10
C GLY A 79 -4.27 -5.81 -11.40
N PHE A 80 -3.84 -4.90 -12.29
CA PHE A 80 -3.14 -5.29 -13.53
C PHE A 80 -1.98 -6.26 -13.26
N ALA A 81 -1.09 -5.88 -12.34
CA ALA A 81 0.08 -6.68 -12.01
C ALA A 81 -0.27 -8.03 -11.37
N SER A 82 -1.37 -8.07 -10.60
CA SER A 82 -1.85 -9.28 -9.94
C SER A 82 -2.48 -10.25 -10.93
N ALA A 83 -3.27 -9.75 -11.90
CA ALA A 83 -3.84 -10.56 -12.97
C ALA A 83 -2.74 -11.19 -13.83
N ALA A 84 -1.79 -10.38 -14.30
CA ALA A 84 -0.64 -10.86 -15.07
C ALA A 84 0.19 -11.89 -14.29
N GLY A 85 0.43 -11.61 -13.01
CA GLY A 85 1.15 -12.53 -12.12
C GLY A 85 0.40 -13.83 -11.87
N TRP A 86 -0.92 -13.79 -11.73
CA TRP A 86 -1.75 -14.99 -11.56
C TRP A 86 -1.77 -15.88 -12.81
N GLU A 87 -1.96 -15.31 -13.99
CA GLU A 87 -1.91 -16.09 -15.23
C GLU A 87 -0.55 -16.71 -15.47
N SER A 88 0.53 -15.93 -15.31
CA SER A 88 1.88 -16.46 -15.42
C SER A 88 2.15 -17.58 -14.41
N TRP A 89 1.62 -17.47 -13.19
CA TRP A 89 1.71 -18.52 -12.17
C TRP A 89 0.93 -19.77 -12.57
N ARG A 90 -0.30 -19.61 -13.05
CA ARG A 90 -1.15 -20.70 -13.56
C ARG A 90 -0.52 -21.38 -14.78
N GLY A 91 0.04 -20.60 -15.71
CA GLY A 91 0.69 -21.14 -16.91
C GLY A 91 1.91 -22.03 -16.61
N ARG A 92 2.51 -21.87 -15.41
CA ARG A 92 3.57 -22.75 -14.91
C ARG A 92 3.06 -23.88 -14.01
N GLY A 93 1.77 -24.18 -14.02
CA GLY A 93 1.16 -25.23 -13.20
C GLY A 93 0.92 -24.86 -11.75
N GLY A 94 1.05 -23.59 -11.37
CA GLY A 94 0.82 -23.12 -10.00
C GLY A 94 -0.66 -23.10 -9.61
N ASP A 95 -0.94 -23.39 -8.34
CA ASP A 95 -2.29 -23.35 -7.75
C ASP A 95 -2.56 -22.08 -6.94
N ALA A 96 -3.80 -21.90 -6.48
CA ALA A 96 -4.21 -20.75 -5.69
C ALA A 96 -3.47 -20.69 -4.34
N THR A 97 -3.22 -21.83 -3.71
CA THR A 97 -2.54 -21.93 -2.41
C THR A 97 -1.12 -21.40 -2.51
N GLY A 98 -0.36 -21.83 -3.51
CA GLY A 98 1.00 -21.37 -3.76
C GLY A 98 1.07 -19.89 -4.13
N PHE A 99 0.08 -19.41 -4.89
CA PHE A 99 -0.02 -17.98 -5.23
C PHE A 99 -0.24 -17.12 -3.97
N VAL A 100 -1.26 -17.44 -3.16
CA VAL A 100 -1.56 -16.72 -1.91
C VAL A 100 -0.38 -16.78 -0.96
N ARG A 101 0.25 -17.96 -0.78
CA ARG A 101 1.49 -18.12 -0.01
C ARG A 101 2.55 -17.10 -0.43
N THR A 102 2.85 -17.06 -1.73
CA THR A 102 3.93 -16.20 -2.26
C THR A 102 3.61 -14.72 -2.06
N ARG A 103 2.34 -14.34 -2.28
CA ARG A 103 1.88 -12.96 -2.09
C ARG A 103 1.89 -12.55 -0.62
N THR A 104 1.43 -13.41 0.27
CA THR A 104 1.48 -13.16 1.72
C THR A 104 2.91 -12.99 2.21
N LEU A 105 3.84 -13.84 1.79
CA LEU A 105 5.25 -13.71 2.16
C LEU A 105 5.88 -12.40 1.67
N ARG A 106 5.57 -11.97 0.44
CA ARG A 106 6.09 -10.71 -0.11
C ARG A 106 5.65 -9.48 0.68
N LEU A 107 4.56 -9.57 1.44
CA LEU A 107 4.02 -8.48 2.24
C LEU A 107 4.41 -8.63 3.72
N ALA A 108 4.25 -9.82 4.29
CA ALA A 108 4.52 -10.08 5.70
C ALA A 108 6.01 -10.01 6.04
N GLN A 109 6.87 -10.50 5.15
CA GLN A 109 8.29 -10.59 5.42
C GLN A 109 8.99 -9.22 5.56
N PRO A 110 8.77 -8.21 4.70
CA PRO A 110 9.31 -6.86 4.92
C PRO A 110 8.57 -6.08 6.01
N ALA A 111 7.32 -6.44 6.34
CA ALA A 111 6.57 -5.82 7.43
C ALA A 111 7.02 -6.29 8.82
N TRP A 112 7.50 -7.52 8.94
CA TRP A 112 7.93 -8.08 10.23
C TRP A 112 9.00 -7.24 10.94
N PRO A 113 10.14 -6.86 10.32
CA PRO A 113 11.14 -6.03 10.99
C PRO A 113 10.60 -4.64 11.39
N LEU A 114 9.62 -4.09 10.68
CA LEU A 114 8.97 -2.84 11.07
C LEU A 114 8.17 -3.01 12.37
N PHE A 115 7.38 -4.08 12.51
CA PHE A 115 6.63 -4.34 13.73
C PHE A 115 7.55 -4.68 14.91
N VAL A 116 8.66 -5.37 14.67
CA VAL A 116 9.72 -5.59 15.68
C VAL A 116 10.32 -4.24 16.11
N PHE A 117 10.64 -3.37 15.17
CA PHE A 117 11.13 -2.00 15.46
C PHE A 117 10.14 -1.24 16.33
N PHE A 118 8.86 -1.22 15.98
CA PHE A 118 7.83 -0.55 16.79
C PHE A 118 7.69 -1.16 18.19
N ALA A 119 7.71 -2.49 18.31
CA ALA A 119 7.63 -3.15 19.62
C ALA A 119 8.81 -2.78 20.52
N VAL A 120 10.01 -2.73 19.96
CA VAL A 120 11.23 -2.36 20.70
C VAL A 120 11.20 -0.86 21.07
N VAL A 121 10.93 0.03 20.11
CA VAL A 121 11.01 1.49 20.35
C VAL A 121 9.90 1.95 21.29
N LEU A 122 8.64 1.52 21.05
CA LEU A 122 7.52 1.90 21.91
C LEU A 122 7.63 1.23 23.29
N GLY A 123 8.08 -0.03 23.35
CA GLY A 123 8.34 -0.71 24.62
C GLY A 123 9.45 -0.03 25.44
N ALA A 124 10.55 0.35 24.79
CA ALA A 124 11.62 1.10 25.44
C ALA A 124 11.15 2.47 25.94
N ALA A 125 10.36 3.19 25.13
CA ALA A 125 9.79 4.49 25.53
C ALA A 125 8.93 4.38 26.79
N VAL A 126 8.12 3.33 26.92
CA VAL A 126 7.32 3.06 28.13
C VAL A 126 8.24 2.72 29.32
N LEU A 127 9.26 1.89 29.13
CA LEU A 127 10.17 1.48 30.18
C LEU A 127 11.01 2.64 30.76
N VAL A 128 11.38 3.64 29.94
CA VAL A 128 12.10 4.83 30.41
C VAL A 128 11.16 5.91 30.93
N GLY A 129 9.84 5.68 31.00
CA GLY A 129 8.88 6.63 31.53
C GLY A 129 8.62 7.84 30.62
N ALA A 130 8.74 7.66 29.28
CA ALA A 130 8.42 8.72 28.34
C ALA A 130 6.94 9.16 28.47
N PRO A 131 6.60 10.46 28.30
CA PRO A 131 5.22 10.95 28.41
C PRO A 131 4.28 10.18 27.48
N SER A 132 3.19 9.67 28.02
CA SER A 132 2.27 8.75 27.34
C SER A 132 1.57 9.39 26.14
N ASP A 133 1.28 10.68 26.19
CA ASP A 133 0.71 11.49 25.10
C ASP A 133 1.68 11.60 23.91
N VAL A 134 2.97 11.82 24.17
CA VAL A 134 4.02 11.87 23.14
C VAL A 134 4.19 10.49 22.48
N VAL A 135 4.26 9.42 23.29
CA VAL A 135 4.38 8.04 22.78
C VAL A 135 3.16 7.68 21.93
N SER A 136 1.97 8.02 22.40
CA SER A 136 0.71 7.75 21.68
C SER A 136 0.63 8.54 20.37
N ALA A 137 0.94 9.83 20.37
CA ALA A 137 0.93 10.67 19.17
C ALA A 137 1.93 10.15 18.11
N ALA A 138 3.14 9.80 18.53
CA ALA A 138 4.15 9.22 17.65
C ALA A 138 3.72 7.86 17.09
N ALA A 139 3.12 7.00 17.91
CA ALA A 139 2.64 5.69 17.50
C ALA A 139 1.48 5.80 16.49
N VAL A 140 0.47 6.64 16.77
CA VAL A 140 -0.66 6.89 15.87
C VAL A 140 -0.15 7.41 14.51
N GLY A 141 0.77 8.39 14.53
CA GLY A 141 1.40 8.91 13.32
C GLY A 141 2.12 7.82 12.53
N ALA A 142 3.01 7.06 13.19
CA ALA A 142 3.82 6.03 12.53
C ALA A 142 2.99 4.85 12.00
N GLY A 143 1.90 4.51 12.66
CA GLY A 143 1.01 3.39 12.30
C GLY A 143 0.01 3.72 11.20
N SER A 144 -0.23 5.00 10.92
CA SER A 144 -1.31 5.42 10.02
C SER A 144 -1.30 4.78 8.63
N PRO A 145 -0.15 4.48 7.95
CA PRO A 145 -0.19 3.86 6.62
C PRO A 145 -0.46 2.36 6.65
N LEU A 146 -0.41 1.69 7.80
CA LEU A 146 -0.49 0.22 7.89
C LEU A 146 -1.85 -0.35 7.47
N TRP A 147 -2.93 0.46 7.45
CA TRP A 147 -4.22 0.07 6.89
C TRP A 147 -4.11 -0.51 5.47
N PHE A 148 -3.23 0.09 4.66
CA PHE A 148 -3.01 -0.37 3.29
C PHE A 148 -2.47 -1.80 3.23
N LEU A 149 -1.60 -2.19 4.18
CA LEU A 149 -1.06 -3.55 4.22
C LEU A 149 -2.20 -4.58 4.43
N ALA A 150 -3.17 -4.28 5.31
CA ALA A 150 -4.34 -5.11 5.51
C ALA A 150 -5.20 -5.20 4.23
N ALA A 151 -5.56 -4.05 3.66
CA ALA A 151 -6.35 -3.98 2.42
C ALA A 151 -5.66 -4.70 1.25
N TYR A 152 -4.33 -4.55 1.12
CA TYR A 152 -3.59 -5.17 0.03
C TYR A 152 -3.40 -6.69 0.22
N LEU A 153 -3.18 -7.17 1.46
CA LEU A 153 -3.19 -8.61 1.79
C LEU A 153 -4.53 -9.25 1.42
N LEU A 154 -5.63 -8.57 1.74
CA LEU A 154 -6.98 -9.01 1.39
C LEU A 154 -7.14 -9.12 -0.12
N CYS A 155 -6.82 -8.07 -0.86
CA CYS A 155 -6.90 -8.06 -2.32
C CYS A 155 -6.04 -9.15 -2.95
N GLN A 156 -4.82 -9.40 -2.45
CA GLN A 156 -3.94 -10.45 -2.98
C GLN A 156 -4.49 -11.86 -2.75
N ALA A 157 -5.15 -12.11 -1.61
CA ALA A 157 -5.82 -13.39 -1.34
C ALA A 157 -7.04 -13.61 -2.24
N LEU A 158 -7.73 -12.53 -2.60
CA LEU A 158 -8.92 -12.56 -3.46
C LEU A 158 -8.61 -12.63 -4.97
N VAL A 159 -7.35 -12.49 -5.40
CA VAL A 159 -6.99 -12.56 -6.84
C VAL A 159 -7.49 -13.83 -7.53
N PRO A 160 -7.26 -15.07 -7.02
CA PRO A 160 -7.69 -16.26 -7.72
C PRO A 160 -9.21 -16.36 -7.93
N PRO A 161 -10.08 -16.18 -6.91
CA PRO A 161 -11.51 -16.23 -7.11
C PRO A 161 -12.03 -15.06 -7.95
N LEU A 162 -11.56 -13.83 -7.74
CA LEU A 162 -12.00 -12.67 -8.49
C LEU A 162 -11.56 -12.72 -9.95
N PHE A 163 -10.39 -13.28 -10.26
CA PHE A 163 -9.98 -13.51 -11.63
C PHE A 163 -10.84 -14.56 -12.33
N THR A 164 -11.25 -15.61 -11.60
CA THR A 164 -12.20 -16.60 -12.12
C THR A 164 -13.58 -15.98 -12.43
N LEU A 165 -14.08 -15.13 -11.55
CA LEU A 165 -15.33 -14.39 -11.78
C LEU A 165 -15.18 -13.40 -12.94
N HIS A 166 -14.04 -12.70 -13.01
CA HIS A 166 -13.74 -11.78 -14.10
C HIS A 166 -13.71 -12.46 -15.46
N THR A 167 -13.11 -13.65 -15.57
CA THR A 167 -13.06 -14.38 -16.86
C THR A 167 -14.41 -14.96 -17.27
N ARG A 168 -15.27 -15.34 -16.30
CA ARG A 168 -16.58 -15.93 -16.58
C ARG A 168 -17.65 -14.87 -16.83
N ALA A 169 -17.67 -13.81 -16.04
CA ALA A 169 -18.75 -12.81 -16.05
C ALA A 169 -18.19 -11.41 -15.67
N PRO A 170 -17.32 -10.79 -16.49
CA PRO A 170 -16.58 -9.59 -16.14
C PRO A 170 -17.50 -8.41 -15.76
N ARG A 171 -18.59 -8.20 -16.54
CA ARG A 171 -19.54 -7.12 -16.26
C ARG A 171 -20.35 -7.37 -14.99
N ALA A 172 -20.87 -8.59 -14.82
CA ALA A 172 -21.64 -8.96 -13.64
C ALA A 172 -20.80 -8.84 -12.37
N THR A 173 -19.52 -9.21 -12.41
CA THR A 173 -18.58 -9.06 -11.28
C THR A 173 -18.42 -7.61 -10.85
N VAL A 174 -18.20 -6.70 -11.80
CA VAL A 174 -18.07 -5.26 -11.50
C VAL A 174 -19.40 -4.69 -10.97
N ILE A 175 -20.52 -5.03 -11.60
CA ILE A 175 -21.86 -4.58 -11.18
C ILE A 175 -22.17 -5.08 -9.77
N ALA A 176 -21.90 -6.35 -9.47
CA ALA A 176 -22.15 -6.92 -8.14
C ALA A 176 -21.31 -6.26 -7.04
N LEU A 177 -20.00 -6.05 -7.31
CA LEU A 177 -19.13 -5.34 -6.37
C LEU A 177 -19.58 -3.89 -6.16
N PHE A 178 -19.93 -3.19 -7.25
CA PHE A 178 -20.42 -1.81 -7.18
C PHE A 178 -21.74 -1.72 -6.41
N ALA A 179 -22.71 -2.57 -6.71
CA ALA A 179 -23.98 -2.63 -5.98
C ALA A 179 -23.76 -2.96 -4.49
N GLY A 180 -22.82 -3.85 -4.19
CA GLY A 180 -22.42 -4.15 -2.82
C GLY A 180 -21.85 -2.93 -2.10
N VAL A 181 -20.97 -2.15 -2.75
CA VAL A 181 -20.43 -0.89 -2.16
C VAL A 181 -21.57 0.07 -1.82
N VAL A 182 -22.46 0.32 -2.78
CA VAL A 182 -23.61 1.21 -2.57
C VAL A 182 -24.49 0.72 -1.44
N LEU A 183 -24.79 -0.59 -1.39
CA LEU A 183 -25.61 -1.19 -0.34
C LEU A 183 -24.98 -1.00 1.05
N VAL A 184 -23.68 -1.28 1.17
CA VAL A 184 -22.96 -1.10 2.45
C VAL A 184 -22.98 0.37 2.88
N ASP A 185 -22.73 1.31 1.97
CA ASP A 185 -22.77 2.74 2.29
C ASP A 185 -24.20 3.17 2.70
N VAL A 186 -25.23 2.73 1.97
CA VAL A 186 -26.63 3.03 2.33
C VAL A 186 -26.97 2.49 3.73
N VAL A 187 -26.62 1.23 4.02
CA VAL A 187 -26.88 0.65 5.35
C VAL A 187 -26.11 1.38 6.42
N ARG A 188 -24.80 1.67 6.20
CA ARG A 188 -23.97 2.41 7.15
C ARG A 188 -24.56 3.78 7.49
N PHE A 189 -24.89 4.58 6.48
CA PHE A 189 -25.38 5.93 6.69
C PHE A 189 -26.81 5.99 7.21
N SER A 190 -27.69 5.02 6.85
CA SER A 190 -29.05 4.96 7.37
C SER A 190 -29.14 4.44 8.79
N THR A 191 -28.24 3.54 9.20
CA THR A 191 -28.22 2.98 10.57
C THR A 191 -27.33 3.74 11.53
N GLY A 192 -26.37 4.54 11.00
CA GLY A 192 -25.32 5.20 11.80
C GLY A 192 -24.26 4.23 12.35
N ILE A 193 -24.28 2.94 11.99
CA ILE A 193 -23.32 1.92 12.46
C ILE A 193 -22.06 2.00 11.61
N ALA A 194 -21.01 2.64 12.14
CA ALA A 194 -19.76 2.88 11.43
C ALA A 194 -19.06 1.58 10.99
N GLU A 195 -19.15 0.52 11.80
CA GLU A 195 -18.52 -0.78 11.60
C GLU A 195 -19.03 -1.49 10.34
N VAL A 196 -20.27 -1.26 9.93
CA VAL A 196 -20.83 -1.79 8.67
C VAL A 196 -19.96 -1.36 7.49
N GLY A 197 -19.41 -0.15 7.52
CA GLY A 197 -18.50 0.35 6.51
C GLY A 197 -17.25 -0.51 6.29
N LEU A 198 -16.83 -1.30 7.28
CA LEU A 198 -15.68 -2.21 7.16
C LEU A 198 -15.90 -3.31 6.10
N LEU A 199 -17.15 -3.66 5.80
CA LEU A 199 -17.47 -4.58 4.71
C LEU A 199 -16.98 -4.05 3.36
N ASN A 200 -16.88 -2.74 3.20
CA ASN A 200 -16.35 -2.11 2.01
C ASN A 200 -14.85 -2.36 1.78
N LEU A 201 -14.11 -2.81 2.77
CA LEU A 201 -12.75 -3.34 2.54
C LEU A 201 -12.75 -4.52 1.56
N LEU A 202 -13.83 -5.36 1.63
CA LEU A 202 -14.04 -6.51 0.74
C LEU A 202 -14.64 -6.14 -0.62
N LEU A 203 -15.06 -4.89 -0.82
CA LEU A 203 -15.80 -4.46 -2.00
C LEU A 203 -15.06 -3.36 -2.78
N VAL A 204 -14.70 -2.24 -2.13
CA VAL A 204 -14.08 -1.06 -2.78
C VAL A 204 -12.71 -1.39 -3.35
N TRP A 205 -11.82 -1.98 -2.54
CA TRP A 205 -10.46 -2.31 -3.01
C TRP A 205 -10.43 -3.43 -4.05
N PRO A 206 -11.20 -4.53 -3.88
CA PRO A 206 -11.37 -5.52 -4.94
C PRO A 206 -12.02 -4.97 -6.21
N LEU A 207 -12.93 -4.00 -6.11
CA LEU A 207 -13.50 -3.33 -7.29
C LEU A 207 -12.45 -2.47 -8.01
N ALA A 208 -11.62 -1.71 -7.27
CA ALA A 208 -10.48 -1.01 -7.86
C ALA A 208 -9.49 -1.99 -8.52
N GLN A 209 -9.25 -3.15 -7.90
CA GLN A 209 -8.45 -4.23 -8.50
C GLN A 209 -9.08 -4.78 -9.79
N GLN A 210 -10.41 -4.92 -9.84
CA GLN A 210 -11.13 -5.32 -11.05
C GLN A 210 -10.95 -4.31 -12.19
N LEU A 211 -10.94 -3.02 -11.92
CA LEU A 211 -10.60 -2.00 -12.93
C LEU A 211 -9.19 -2.26 -13.51
N GLY A 212 -8.25 -2.74 -12.69
CA GLY A 212 -6.93 -3.17 -13.14
C GLY A 212 -6.96 -4.40 -14.05
N PHE A 213 -7.84 -5.37 -13.79
CA PHE A 213 -8.06 -6.51 -14.69
C PHE A 213 -8.62 -6.05 -16.04
N TRP A 214 -9.61 -5.15 -16.03
CA TRP A 214 -10.15 -4.55 -17.24
C TRP A 214 -9.12 -3.69 -17.99
N TYR A 215 -8.22 -3.01 -17.27
CA TYR A 215 -7.12 -2.27 -17.87
C TYR A 215 -6.17 -3.22 -18.64
N ARG A 216 -5.86 -4.37 -18.03
CA ARG A 216 -5.03 -5.41 -18.63
C ARG A 216 -5.68 -6.02 -19.89
N ASP A 217 -6.99 -6.24 -19.87
CA ASP A 217 -7.75 -6.76 -21.01
C ASP A 217 -7.87 -5.72 -22.16
N GLY A 218 -7.30 -4.54 -21.98
CA GLY A 218 -7.29 -3.47 -22.97
C GLY A 218 -8.64 -2.74 -23.11
N TRP A 219 -9.54 -2.86 -22.11
CA TRP A 219 -10.84 -2.17 -22.18
C TRP A 219 -10.68 -0.66 -22.34
N PHE A 220 -9.79 -0.05 -21.54
CA PHE A 220 -9.50 1.38 -21.60
C PHE A 220 -8.79 1.76 -22.91
N ALA A 221 -7.81 0.97 -23.35
CA ALA A 221 -7.05 1.23 -24.57
C ALA A 221 -7.88 1.17 -25.86
N ARG A 222 -8.99 0.42 -25.84
CA ARG A 222 -9.94 0.34 -26.97
C ARG A 222 -10.94 1.49 -27.01
N ARG A 223 -10.91 2.42 -26.05
CA ARG A 223 -11.79 3.60 -26.03
C ARG A 223 -11.11 4.79 -26.68
N SER A 224 -11.92 5.67 -27.29
CA SER A 224 -11.39 6.92 -27.79
C SER A 224 -10.90 7.83 -26.64
N PRO A 225 -9.90 8.67 -26.87
CA PRO A 225 -9.47 9.63 -25.83
C PRO A 225 -10.64 10.47 -25.30
N LEU A 226 -11.55 10.90 -26.17
CA LEU A 226 -12.73 11.67 -25.77
C LEU A 226 -13.62 10.87 -24.81
N THR A 227 -13.85 9.59 -25.08
CA THR A 227 -14.63 8.72 -24.17
C THR A 227 -13.98 8.63 -22.79
N LEU A 228 -12.66 8.48 -22.73
CA LEU A 228 -11.94 8.41 -21.46
C LEU A 228 -12.00 9.74 -20.69
N VAL A 229 -11.89 10.87 -21.39
CA VAL A 229 -12.08 12.20 -20.79
C VAL A 229 -13.49 12.35 -20.25
N VAL A 230 -14.51 11.99 -21.03
CA VAL A 230 -15.92 12.09 -20.59
C VAL A 230 -16.17 11.24 -19.36
N ILE A 231 -15.65 10.00 -19.30
CA ILE A 231 -15.79 9.15 -18.12
C ILE A 231 -15.09 9.78 -16.90
N ALA A 232 -13.86 10.25 -17.06
CA ALA A 232 -13.12 10.87 -15.96
C ALA A 232 -13.84 12.13 -15.44
N VAL A 233 -14.28 13.01 -16.33
CA VAL A 233 -15.04 14.23 -15.97
C VAL A 233 -16.36 13.86 -15.29
N ALA A 234 -17.09 12.87 -15.81
CA ALA A 234 -18.34 12.42 -15.20
C ALA A 234 -18.13 11.87 -13.78
N CYS A 235 -17.04 11.11 -13.55
CA CYS A 235 -16.69 10.64 -12.22
C CYS A 235 -16.41 11.80 -11.26
N TYR A 236 -15.59 12.78 -11.64
CA TYR A 236 -15.35 13.98 -10.81
C TYR A 236 -16.60 14.83 -10.62
N ALA A 237 -17.42 15.00 -11.66
CA ALA A 237 -18.68 15.71 -11.56
C ALA A 237 -19.67 15.02 -10.59
N MET A 238 -19.67 13.67 -10.54
CA MET A 238 -20.49 12.92 -9.61
C MET A 238 -19.98 13.00 -8.16
N LEU A 239 -18.68 13.18 -7.95
CA LEU A 239 -18.15 13.39 -6.60
C LEU A 239 -18.73 14.65 -5.95
N TRP A 240 -18.98 15.71 -6.75
CA TRP A 240 -19.52 16.95 -6.23
C TRP A 240 -20.87 16.78 -5.49
N PRO A 241 -21.95 16.25 -6.10
CA PRO A 241 -23.21 16.06 -5.40
C PRO A 241 -23.13 15.06 -4.24
N LEU A 242 -22.25 14.03 -4.36
CA LEU A 242 -22.06 13.05 -3.29
C LEU A 242 -21.44 13.68 -2.04
N THR A 243 -20.56 14.65 -2.19
CA THR A 243 -19.87 15.32 -1.07
C THR A 243 -20.55 16.60 -0.63
N ALA A 244 -21.23 17.34 -1.54
CA ALA A 244 -21.88 18.59 -1.20
C ALA A 244 -23.29 18.41 -0.58
N TRP A 245 -24.01 17.38 -1.00
CA TRP A 245 -25.40 17.11 -0.57
C TRP A 245 -25.60 15.69 -0.03
N GLY A 246 -24.65 14.79 -0.30
CA GLY A 246 -24.68 13.43 0.22
C GLY A 246 -23.94 13.29 1.55
N PRO A 247 -23.86 12.07 2.08
CA PRO A 247 -23.27 11.80 3.40
C PRO A 247 -21.73 11.68 3.39
N TYR A 248 -21.07 11.90 2.24
CA TYR A 248 -19.64 11.69 2.11
C TYR A 248 -18.84 12.95 2.42
N SER A 249 -17.64 12.79 3.04
CA SER A 249 -16.74 13.90 3.29
C SER A 249 -16.19 14.50 1.98
N THR A 250 -15.96 15.82 1.98
CA THR A 250 -15.21 16.51 0.91
C THR A 250 -13.75 16.06 0.85
N SER A 251 -13.17 15.69 1.98
CA SER A 251 -11.85 15.10 2.04
C SER A 251 -11.86 13.63 1.60
N MET A 252 -11.11 13.29 0.55
CA MET A 252 -10.96 11.89 0.11
C MET A 252 -10.15 11.05 1.10
N LEU A 253 -9.48 11.67 2.09
CA LEU A 253 -8.82 10.93 3.16
C LEU A 253 -9.83 10.36 4.17
N ASP A 254 -10.88 11.12 4.50
CA ASP A 254 -11.93 10.65 5.40
C ASP A 254 -12.77 9.52 4.78
N ASN A 255 -12.84 9.50 3.44
CA ASN A 255 -13.48 8.43 2.68
C ASN A 255 -12.66 7.14 2.59
N LEU A 256 -11.47 7.09 3.22
CA LEU A 256 -10.50 6.02 3.06
C LEU A 256 -10.67 4.86 4.05
N ASN A 257 -11.07 5.16 5.29
CA ASN A 257 -11.23 4.18 6.37
C ASN A 257 -12.48 4.47 7.23
N PRO A 258 -13.54 3.70 7.03
CA PRO A 258 -13.74 2.66 6.03
C PRO A 258 -13.89 3.24 4.62
N PRO A 259 -13.45 2.49 3.57
CA PRO A 259 -13.51 2.97 2.19
C PRO A 259 -14.96 3.08 1.70
N THR A 260 -15.23 4.11 0.88
CA THR A 260 -16.58 4.47 0.43
C THR A 260 -16.67 4.61 -1.09
N LEU A 261 -17.89 4.75 -1.62
CA LEU A 261 -18.19 4.90 -3.06
C LEU A 261 -17.36 5.99 -3.77
N PRO A 262 -17.10 7.19 -3.21
CA PRO A 262 -16.21 8.19 -3.80
C PRO A 262 -14.87 7.65 -4.29
N LEU A 263 -14.25 6.72 -3.57
CA LEU A 263 -12.97 6.13 -3.97
C LEU A 263 -13.08 5.23 -5.21
N VAL A 264 -14.24 4.62 -5.45
CA VAL A 264 -14.49 3.83 -6.67
C VAL A 264 -14.54 4.74 -7.89
N LEU A 265 -15.27 5.87 -7.78
CA LEU A 265 -15.36 6.87 -8.84
C LEU A 265 -13.98 7.48 -9.13
N LEU A 266 -13.24 7.82 -8.08
CA LEU A 266 -11.89 8.32 -8.20
C LEU A 266 -10.96 7.31 -8.88
N GLY A 267 -11.03 6.03 -8.51
CA GLY A 267 -10.25 4.95 -9.13
C GLY A 267 -10.55 4.78 -10.62
N LEU A 268 -11.82 4.88 -11.02
CA LEU A 268 -12.23 4.83 -12.42
C LEU A 268 -11.70 6.05 -13.21
N ALA A 269 -11.85 7.25 -12.66
CA ALA A 269 -11.30 8.47 -13.26
C ALA A 269 -9.79 8.37 -13.43
N GLN A 270 -9.07 7.94 -12.39
CA GLN A 270 -7.62 7.78 -12.41
C GLN A 270 -7.15 6.71 -13.41
N ALA A 271 -7.91 5.62 -13.58
CA ALA A 271 -7.62 4.61 -14.61
C ALA A 271 -7.75 5.19 -16.04
N CYS A 272 -8.77 6.02 -16.28
CA CYS A 272 -8.93 6.74 -17.54
C CYS A 272 -7.77 7.72 -17.78
N ILE A 273 -7.43 8.52 -16.78
CA ILE A 273 -6.31 9.48 -16.84
C ILE A 273 -4.97 8.76 -17.08
N LEU A 274 -4.73 7.63 -16.40
CA LEU A 274 -3.53 6.81 -16.60
C LEU A 274 -3.42 6.34 -18.06
N CYS A 275 -4.53 5.89 -18.64
CA CYS A 275 -4.56 5.46 -20.05
C CYS A 275 -4.27 6.63 -21.00
N LEU A 276 -4.84 7.81 -20.75
CA LEU A 276 -4.59 9.04 -21.53
C LEU A 276 -3.14 9.50 -21.42
N LEU A 277 -2.54 9.38 -20.24
CA LEU A 277 -1.15 9.77 -19.99
C LEU A 277 -0.13 8.74 -20.48
N ARG A 278 -0.55 7.55 -20.89
CA ARG A 278 0.35 6.46 -21.29
C ARG A 278 1.42 6.89 -22.30
N PRO A 279 1.11 7.61 -23.40
CA PRO A 279 2.15 8.03 -24.36
C PRO A 279 3.20 8.98 -23.74
N ALA A 280 2.78 9.84 -22.81
CA ALA A 280 3.70 10.72 -22.09
C ALA A 280 4.59 9.94 -21.12
N LEU A 281 4.03 8.98 -20.39
CA LEU A 281 4.78 8.09 -19.48
C LEU A 281 5.77 7.22 -20.25
N GLU A 282 5.42 6.71 -21.43
CA GLU A 282 6.32 5.96 -22.31
C GLU A 282 7.51 6.82 -22.77
N ARG A 283 7.26 8.09 -23.14
CA ARG A 283 8.33 9.04 -23.49
C ARG A 283 9.25 9.30 -22.30
N LEU A 284 8.66 9.49 -21.10
CA LEU A 284 9.42 9.74 -19.87
C LEU A 284 10.32 8.54 -19.52
N MET A 285 9.84 7.31 -19.73
CA MET A 285 10.63 6.08 -19.49
C MET A 285 11.74 5.84 -20.50
N ARG A 286 11.81 6.60 -21.61
CA ARG A 286 12.98 6.60 -22.53
C ARG A 286 14.17 7.36 -21.94
N VAL A 287 13.92 8.25 -20.98
CA VAL A 287 14.97 9.02 -20.30
C VAL A 287 15.75 8.10 -19.36
N ARG A 288 17.05 7.97 -19.54
CA ARG A 288 17.89 6.98 -18.85
C ARG A 288 17.86 7.12 -17.33
N TRP A 289 17.94 8.34 -16.80
CA TRP A 289 17.92 8.56 -15.36
C TRP A 289 16.54 8.25 -14.74
N VAL A 290 15.42 8.56 -15.43
CA VAL A 290 14.07 8.20 -14.97
C VAL A 290 13.93 6.68 -14.88
N ARG A 291 14.38 5.97 -15.91
CA ARG A 291 14.35 4.50 -15.92
C ARG A 291 15.22 3.91 -14.81
N GLY A 292 16.44 4.44 -14.63
CA GLY A 292 17.34 4.00 -13.54
C GLY A 292 16.73 4.24 -12.15
N PHE A 293 16.20 5.43 -11.89
CA PHE A 293 15.52 5.77 -10.64
C PHE A 293 14.30 4.86 -10.42
N SER A 294 13.48 4.68 -11.46
CA SER A 294 12.31 3.80 -11.39
C SER A 294 12.68 2.35 -11.09
N PHE A 295 13.77 1.85 -11.63
CA PHE A 295 14.27 0.51 -11.34
C PHE A 295 14.69 0.38 -9.87
N VAL A 296 15.52 1.31 -9.38
CA VAL A 296 16.01 1.31 -7.98
C VAL A 296 14.84 1.39 -7.00
N LEU A 297 13.94 2.35 -7.20
CA LEU A 297 12.81 2.55 -6.30
C LEU A 297 11.80 1.40 -6.40
N GLY A 298 11.51 0.93 -7.61
CA GLY A 298 10.56 -0.14 -7.88
C GLY A 298 10.93 -1.49 -7.24
N THR A 299 12.23 -1.80 -7.14
CA THR A 299 12.71 -3.02 -6.46
C THR A 299 12.60 -2.95 -4.94
N ARG A 300 12.43 -1.75 -4.37
CA ARG A 300 12.39 -1.48 -2.92
C ARG A 300 11.10 -0.83 -2.45
N LEU A 301 10.09 -0.87 -3.31
CA LEU A 301 8.86 -0.09 -3.13
C LEU A 301 8.13 -0.42 -1.82
N MET A 302 8.17 -1.69 -1.41
CA MET A 302 7.52 -2.13 -0.18
C MET A 302 8.24 -1.60 1.06
N THR A 303 9.58 -1.66 1.09
CA THR A 303 10.37 -1.09 2.18
C THR A 303 10.19 0.42 2.24
N VAL A 304 10.25 1.11 1.10
CA VAL A 304 10.04 2.55 1.02
C VAL A 304 8.66 2.92 1.59
N TYR A 305 7.63 2.19 1.18
CA TYR A 305 6.28 2.40 1.68
C TYR A 305 6.15 2.16 3.20
N LEU A 306 6.74 1.09 3.73
CA LEU A 306 6.61 0.75 5.14
C LEU A 306 7.38 1.69 6.07
N TRP A 307 8.55 2.17 5.64
CA TRP A 307 9.48 2.89 6.50
C TRP A 307 9.46 4.42 6.35
N HIS A 308 8.73 5.00 5.38
CA HIS A 308 8.77 6.45 5.18
C HIS A 308 8.30 7.25 6.39
N LEU A 309 7.19 6.86 7.05
CA LEU A 309 6.70 7.58 8.23
C LEU A 309 7.62 7.46 9.45
N PRO A 310 8.11 6.27 9.85
CA PRO A 310 9.17 6.17 10.84
C PRO A 310 10.36 7.09 10.56
N VAL A 311 10.82 7.14 9.30
CA VAL A 311 11.95 7.99 8.90
C VAL A 311 11.58 9.48 8.96
N ILE A 312 10.37 9.87 8.52
CA ILE A 312 9.87 11.25 8.67
C ILE A 312 9.89 11.66 10.15
N LEU A 313 9.36 10.82 11.05
CA LEU A 313 9.31 11.11 12.48
C LEU A 313 10.70 11.22 13.10
N VAL A 314 11.61 10.30 12.77
CA VAL A 314 12.99 10.32 13.27
C VAL A 314 13.73 11.58 12.79
N ILE A 315 13.64 11.91 11.49
CA ILE A 315 14.30 13.12 10.96
C ILE A 315 13.70 14.38 11.57
N SER A 316 12.34 14.45 11.67
CA SER A 316 11.68 15.58 12.34
C SER A 316 12.09 15.70 13.82
N GLY A 317 12.25 14.58 14.52
CA GLY A 317 12.77 14.56 15.89
C GLY A 317 14.22 15.06 15.98
N ILE A 318 15.06 14.66 15.04
CA ILE A 318 16.48 15.13 14.99
C ILE A 318 16.53 16.65 14.76
N THR A 319 15.65 17.22 13.91
CA THR A 319 15.63 18.68 13.70
C THR A 319 15.32 19.47 14.97
N LEU A 320 14.58 18.88 15.94
CA LEU A 320 14.33 19.52 17.24
C LEU A 320 15.60 19.70 18.10
N LEU A 321 16.63 18.88 17.85
CA LEU A 321 17.90 18.95 18.58
C LEU A 321 18.83 20.03 18.02
N VAL A 322 18.54 20.58 16.83
CA VAL A 322 19.34 21.59 16.16
C VAL A 322 18.64 22.95 16.27
N PRO A 323 19.24 23.96 16.92
CA PRO A 323 18.64 25.28 17.03
C PRO A 323 18.26 25.87 15.68
N GLY A 324 17.02 26.33 15.53
CA GLY A 324 16.50 26.93 14.30
C GLY A 324 16.14 25.97 13.17
N ALA A 325 16.42 24.65 13.29
CA ALA A 325 16.13 23.68 12.23
C ALA A 325 14.69 23.12 12.25
N ALA A 326 13.93 23.36 13.32
CA ALA A 326 12.54 22.90 13.50
C ALA A 326 11.60 24.10 13.63
N PRO A 327 11.30 24.81 12.53
CA PRO A 327 10.39 25.95 12.56
C PRO A 327 8.98 25.51 12.97
N GLU A 328 8.20 26.47 13.49
CA GLU A 328 6.81 26.26 13.86
C GLU A 328 6.02 25.68 12.67
N PRO A 329 5.28 24.58 12.86
CA PRO A 329 4.45 23.97 11.84
C PRO A 329 3.45 24.97 11.22
N ALA A 330 3.24 24.87 9.90
CA ALA A 330 2.45 25.77 9.07
C ALA A 330 3.02 27.19 8.88
N SER A 331 4.11 27.58 9.56
CA SER A 331 4.80 28.85 9.28
C SER A 331 5.40 28.87 7.84
N PRO A 332 5.63 30.05 7.23
CA PRO A 332 6.32 30.11 5.94
C PRO A 332 7.67 29.39 5.92
N ALA A 333 8.45 29.51 6.99
CA ALA A 333 9.72 28.80 7.14
C ALA A 333 9.53 27.27 7.11
N TRP A 334 8.49 26.76 7.75
CA TRP A 334 8.17 25.34 7.73
C TRP A 334 7.88 24.83 6.30
N TRP A 335 7.07 25.55 5.53
CA TRP A 335 6.74 25.17 4.15
C TRP A 335 7.98 25.15 3.26
N TRP A 336 8.86 26.14 3.39
CA TRP A 336 10.12 26.21 2.62
C TRP A 336 11.13 25.11 2.95
N THR A 337 11.04 24.50 4.13
CA THR A 337 11.90 23.36 4.48
C THR A 337 11.43 22.03 3.85
N ARG A 338 10.18 21.92 3.41
CA ARG A 338 9.60 20.64 2.95
C ARG A 338 10.29 20.02 1.73
N PRO A 339 10.72 20.77 0.70
CA PRO A 339 11.47 20.19 -0.43
C PRO A 339 12.81 19.55 0.04
N LEU A 340 13.54 20.22 0.92
CA LEU A 340 14.77 19.67 1.48
C LEU A 340 14.48 18.43 2.34
N MET A 341 13.49 18.50 3.21
CA MET A 341 13.06 17.37 4.04
C MET A 341 12.64 16.16 3.18
N PHE A 342 11.96 16.40 2.06
CA PHE A 342 11.62 15.32 1.13
C PHE A 342 12.86 14.60 0.60
N VAL A 343 13.89 15.33 0.18
CA VAL A 343 15.14 14.75 -0.32
C VAL A 343 15.85 13.95 0.78
N VAL A 344 15.92 14.51 2.00
CA VAL A 344 16.55 13.85 3.15
C VAL A 344 15.78 12.58 3.55
N VAL A 345 14.46 12.66 3.63
CA VAL A 345 13.59 11.50 3.94
C VAL A 345 13.73 10.42 2.87
N LEU A 346 13.65 10.77 1.59
CA LEU A 346 13.78 9.80 0.50
C LEU A 346 15.17 9.15 0.52
N GLY A 347 16.22 9.94 0.71
CA GLY A 347 17.59 9.44 0.87
C GLY A 347 17.72 8.51 2.07
N GLY A 348 17.17 8.89 3.22
CA GLY A 348 17.17 8.09 4.45
C GLY A 348 16.44 6.76 4.29
N VAL A 349 15.26 6.76 3.66
CA VAL A 349 14.49 5.54 3.39
C VAL A 349 15.22 4.63 2.40
N LEU A 350 15.83 5.19 1.35
CA LEU A 350 16.63 4.42 0.41
C LEU A 350 17.88 3.82 1.08
N ALA A 351 18.58 4.58 1.91
CA ALA A 351 19.71 4.06 2.70
C ALA A 351 19.27 2.94 3.65
N LEU A 352 18.16 3.13 4.38
CA LEU A 352 17.59 2.08 5.23
C LEU A 352 17.20 0.84 4.43
N SER A 353 16.70 1.02 3.20
CA SER A 353 16.33 -0.11 2.33
C SER A 353 17.52 -1.00 1.99
N LEU A 354 18.77 -0.50 2.01
CA LEU A 354 19.97 -1.33 1.83
C LEU A 354 20.16 -2.29 3.01
N LEU A 355 19.86 -1.85 4.22
CA LEU A 355 19.99 -2.66 5.44
C LEU A 355 18.91 -3.74 5.53
N VAL A 356 17.68 -3.42 5.09
CA VAL A 356 16.54 -4.34 5.17
C VAL A 356 16.26 -5.11 3.87
N ALA A 357 17.03 -4.89 2.81
CA ALA A 357 16.85 -5.53 1.49
C ALA A 357 16.78 -7.07 1.56
N ARG A 358 17.53 -7.69 2.48
CA ARG A 358 17.49 -9.15 2.72
C ARG A 358 16.09 -9.66 3.10
N TRP A 359 15.26 -8.81 3.68
CA TRP A 359 13.90 -9.15 4.09
C TRP A 359 12.88 -9.04 2.94
N GLU A 360 13.23 -8.39 1.83
CA GLU A 360 12.41 -8.35 0.62
C GLU A 360 12.61 -9.57 -0.28
N ALA A 361 13.78 -10.22 -0.20
CA ALA A 361 14.11 -11.38 -1.01
C ALA A 361 13.39 -12.63 -0.48
N LEU A 362 12.56 -13.26 -1.31
CA LEU A 362 11.87 -14.50 -0.92
C LEU A 362 12.81 -15.72 -0.87
N GLY A 363 13.89 -15.70 -1.65
CA GLY A 363 14.75 -16.86 -1.85
C GLY A 363 14.01 -18.03 -2.55
N VAL A 364 14.62 -19.20 -2.53
CA VAL A 364 14.00 -20.43 -3.07
C VAL A 364 13.02 -20.99 -2.06
N LEU A 365 11.75 -21.02 -2.43
CA LEU A 365 10.67 -21.59 -1.60
C LEU A 365 10.54 -23.09 -1.91
N GLY A 366 10.47 -23.91 -0.87
CA GLY A 366 10.10 -25.33 -0.99
C GLY A 366 8.62 -25.51 -1.41
N PRO A 367 8.13 -26.76 -1.47
CA PRO A 367 6.71 -27.05 -1.75
C PRO A 367 5.76 -26.24 -0.87
N ALA A 368 4.60 -25.88 -1.41
CA ALA A 368 3.61 -25.13 -0.62
C ALA A 368 3.07 -25.99 0.53
N PRO A 369 2.91 -25.44 1.73
CA PRO A 369 2.25 -26.13 2.83
C PRO A 369 0.75 -26.36 2.52
N SER A 370 0.03 -27.03 3.40
CA SER A 370 -1.41 -27.27 3.23
C SER A 370 -2.20 -25.97 3.16
N ARG A 371 -3.39 -26.01 2.55
CA ARG A 371 -4.30 -24.84 2.47
C ARG A 371 -4.60 -24.24 3.85
N ALA A 372 -4.80 -25.08 4.85
CA ALA A 372 -5.07 -24.64 6.22
C ALA A 372 -3.90 -23.85 6.81
N VAL A 373 -2.66 -24.31 6.62
CA VAL A 373 -1.46 -23.60 7.08
C VAL A 373 -1.32 -22.26 6.37
N VAL A 374 -1.57 -22.20 5.05
CA VAL A 374 -1.53 -20.93 4.30
C VAL A 374 -2.62 -19.96 4.78
N ALA A 375 -3.84 -20.45 5.07
CA ALA A 375 -4.92 -19.64 5.60
C ALA A 375 -4.60 -19.08 7.00
N VAL A 376 -4.09 -19.91 7.91
CA VAL A 376 -3.67 -19.47 9.25
C VAL A 376 -2.54 -18.45 9.15
N ALA A 377 -1.54 -18.69 8.30
CA ALA A 377 -0.43 -17.76 8.13
C ALA A 377 -0.91 -16.43 7.49
N TRP A 378 -1.86 -16.47 6.56
CA TRP A 378 -2.48 -15.27 6.02
C TRP A 378 -3.24 -14.49 7.10
N LEU A 379 -4.02 -15.15 7.95
CA LEU A 379 -4.68 -14.51 9.09
C LEU A 379 -3.66 -13.87 10.05
N CYS A 380 -2.58 -14.58 10.38
CA CYS A 380 -1.49 -14.03 11.20
C CYS A 380 -0.84 -12.80 10.54
N ALA A 381 -0.78 -12.73 9.21
CA ALA A 381 -0.24 -11.58 8.50
C ALA A 381 -1.26 -10.43 8.39
N PHE A 382 -2.56 -10.74 8.28
CA PHE A 382 -3.64 -9.77 8.11
C PHE A 382 -4.03 -9.08 9.42
N VAL A 383 -4.13 -9.83 10.52
CA VAL A 383 -4.64 -9.33 11.80
C VAL A 383 -3.84 -8.12 12.34
N PRO A 384 -2.49 -8.10 12.37
CA PRO A 384 -1.76 -6.97 12.94
C PRO A 384 -2.04 -5.63 12.26
N PRO A 385 -1.90 -5.49 10.93
CA PRO A 385 -2.18 -4.22 10.27
C PRO A 385 -3.67 -3.86 10.34
N PHE A 386 -4.59 -4.83 10.41
CA PHE A 386 -6.01 -4.59 10.63
C PHE A 386 -6.28 -4.04 12.03
N VAL A 387 -5.64 -4.59 13.07
CA VAL A 387 -5.72 -4.08 14.45
C VAL A 387 -5.21 -2.64 14.52
N VAL A 388 -4.07 -2.35 13.90
CA VAL A 388 -3.53 -0.98 13.85
C VAL A 388 -4.47 -0.04 13.11
N MET A 389 -5.11 -0.49 12.03
CA MET A 389 -6.09 0.30 11.29
C MET A 389 -7.31 0.69 12.14
N GLN A 390 -7.78 -0.20 13.02
CA GLN A 390 -8.98 0.01 13.83
C GLN A 390 -8.72 0.70 15.18
N TRP A 391 -7.62 0.35 15.82
CA TRP A 391 -7.33 0.76 17.21
C TRP A 391 -5.98 1.46 17.35
N PHE A 392 -5.39 1.89 16.24
CA PHE A 392 -4.09 2.53 16.16
C PHE A 392 -2.90 1.67 16.60
N LEU A 393 -1.71 2.15 16.32
CA LEU A 393 -0.48 1.53 16.79
C LEU A 393 -0.29 1.85 18.28
N SER A 394 0.08 0.82 19.04
CA SER A 394 0.39 0.90 20.47
C SER A 394 1.51 -0.11 20.78
N PRO A 395 2.16 -0.05 21.95
CA PRO A 395 3.15 -1.06 22.34
C PRO A 395 2.59 -2.49 22.27
N ALA A 396 1.32 -2.69 22.67
CA ALA A 396 0.66 -3.99 22.63
C ALA A 396 0.38 -4.47 21.19
N SER A 397 -0.17 -3.61 20.33
CA SER A 397 -0.44 -3.97 18.93
C SER A 397 0.85 -4.15 18.13
N ALA A 398 1.93 -3.43 18.47
CA ALA A 398 3.25 -3.62 17.88
C ALA A 398 3.84 -4.99 18.24
N LEU A 399 3.78 -5.38 19.52
CA LEU A 399 4.23 -6.70 19.98
C LEU A 399 3.41 -7.82 19.35
N LEU A 400 2.07 -7.70 19.34
CA LEU A 400 1.18 -8.63 18.65
C LEU A 400 1.60 -8.81 17.18
N GLY A 401 1.90 -7.69 16.49
CA GLY A 401 2.33 -7.70 15.11
C GLY A 401 3.68 -8.37 14.91
N ALA A 402 4.66 -8.08 15.77
CA ALA A 402 5.96 -8.74 15.72
C ALA A 402 5.85 -10.27 15.88
N VAL A 403 5.00 -10.75 16.79
CA VAL A 403 4.76 -12.18 17.01
C VAL A 403 4.00 -12.81 15.85
N LEU A 404 2.84 -12.26 15.47
CA LEU A 404 1.99 -12.88 14.44
C LEU A 404 2.64 -12.86 13.04
N LEU A 405 3.28 -11.74 12.64
CA LEU A 405 4.02 -11.69 11.37
C LEU A 405 5.21 -12.65 11.37
N GLY A 406 5.91 -12.79 12.50
CA GLY A 406 6.96 -13.79 12.67
C GLY A 406 6.44 -15.21 12.47
N ILE A 407 5.31 -15.57 13.10
CA ILE A 407 4.63 -16.85 12.91
C ILE A 407 4.23 -17.04 11.44
N ALA A 408 3.63 -16.03 10.80
CA ALA A 408 3.25 -16.11 9.38
C ALA A 408 4.45 -16.42 8.48
N VAL A 409 5.56 -15.71 8.68
CA VAL A 409 6.80 -15.91 7.90
C VAL A 409 7.36 -17.31 8.16
N LEU A 410 7.40 -17.79 9.40
CA LEU A 410 7.86 -19.12 9.75
C LEU A 410 6.99 -20.22 9.11
N LEU A 411 5.67 -20.14 9.25
CA LEU A 411 4.75 -21.13 8.68
C LEU A 411 4.86 -21.22 7.15
N LEU A 412 5.04 -20.08 6.48
CA LEU A 412 5.10 -20.03 5.02
C LEU A 412 6.49 -20.38 4.45
N ARG A 413 7.57 -20.24 5.24
CA ARG A 413 8.94 -20.60 4.84
C ARG A 413 9.33 -22.03 5.18
N HIS A 414 8.74 -22.62 6.24
CA HIS A 414 9.22 -23.89 6.77
C HIS A 414 8.99 -25.09 5.85
N ARG A 415 10.04 -25.91 5.71
CA ARG A 415 10.04 -27.19 4.97
C ARG A 415 9.46 -28.36 5.79
N LEU A 416 9.12 -28.17 7.06
CA LEU A 416 8.80 -29.26 8.00
C LEU A 416 7.50 -30.02 7.66
N PHE A 417 6.54 -29.38 7.00
CA PHE A 417 5.28 -30.02 6.64
C PHE A 417 5.31 -30.76 5.28
N ALA A 418 6.41 -30.67 4.54
CA ALA A 418 6.57 -31.40 3.26
C ALA A 418 6.95 -32.88 3.43
N ARG A 419 7.49 -33.27 4.59
CA ARG A 419 7.94 -34.63 4.85
C ARG A 419 6.80 -35.65 5.06
N GLN A 420 5.62 -35.24 5.47
CA GLN A 420 4.51 -36.18 5.73
C GLN A 420 3.88 -36.79 4.46
N ARG A 421 3.93 -36.10 3.30
CA ARG A 421 3.37 -36.66 2.06
C ARG A 421 4.30 -37.67 1.38
N VAL A 422 5.62 -37.53 1.54
CA VAL A 422 6.58 -38.48 0.98
C VAL A 422 6.56 -39.79 1.79
N ALA A 423 6.38 -39.73 3.09
CA ALA A 423 6.25 -40.93 3.95
C ALA A 423 4.96 -41.73 3.69
N GLN A 424 3.84 -41.04 3.34
CA GLN A 424 2.58 -41.73 3.00
C GLN A 424 2.59 -42.35 1.58
N SER A 425 3.31 -41.78 0.62
CA SER A 425 3.42 -42.36 -0.72
C SER A 425 4.39 -43.56 -0.80
N VAL A 426 5.34 -43.64 0.11
CA VAL A 426 6.24 -44.82 0.23
C VAL A 426 5.61 -45.94 1.04
N GLY A 427 4.74 -45.64 2.00
CA GLY A 427 4.02 -46.62 2.81
C GLY A 427 2.82 -47.30 2.13
N SER A 428 2.39 -46.80 0.94
CA SER A 428 1.27 -47.40 0.19
C SER A 428 1.73 -48.29 -0.97
N GLN A 429 3.04 -48.48 -1.14
CA GLN A 429 3.64 -49.36 -2.15
C GLN A 429 4.44 -50.53 -1.54
N ALA A 430 4.32 -50.76 -0.23
CA ALA A 430 4.90 -51.93 0.43
C ALA A 430 3.82 -52.93 0.83
#